data_4389146562da3dce706821d38dbd27fe
#
_entry.id   4389146562da3dce706821d38dbd27fe
#
_cell.length_a   1.000
_cell.length_b   1.000
_cell.length_c   1.000
_cell.angle_alpha   90.00
_cell.angle_beta   90.00
_cell.angle_gamma   90.00
#
_symmetry.space_group_name_H-M   'P 1'
#
loop_
_entity.id
_entity.type
_entity.pdbx_description
1 polymer ?
#
loop_
_entity_poly.entity_id
_entity_poly.type
_entity_poly.pdbx_seq_one_letter_code
_entity_poly.pdbx_strand_id
1 'polypeptide(L)'
;MGLIVGEGSFSGDLRQPSLCVALHASDPLPLADLRSVFGGVIYGPYVHDGRHRCNWLLRGWQLQEALAYFDRWLPPSRKRRQYDAWRLKWASYFATDRYVSRRTVTHRSHKA
;
A
#
# COMPACT_ATOMS: atom_id res chain seq x y z
N MET A 1 -11.92 -1.17 3.00
CA MET A 1 -11.17 -0.48 4.05
C MET A 1 -11.00 -1.35 5.32
N GLY A 2 -11.96 -2.20 5.64
CA GLY A 2 -11.89 -3.06 6.81
C GLY A 2 -10.66 -3.96 6.87
N LEU A 3 -10.23 -4.51 5.73
CA LEU A 3 -9.06 -5.38 5.69
C LEU A 3 -7.77 -4.59 6.00
N ILE A 4 -7.68 -3.35 5.52
CA ILE A 4 -6.54 -2.49 5.83
C ILE A 4 -6.55 -2.12 7.31
N VAL A 5 -7.70 -1.80 7.87
CA VAL A 5 -7.82 -1.46 9.30
C VAL A 5 -7.41 -2.63 10.19
N GLY A 6 -7.82 -3.86 9.82
CA GLY A 6 -7.51 -5.04 10.60
C GLY A 6 -6.12 -5.59 10.39
N GLU A 7 -5.67 -5.68 9.13
CA GLU A 7 -4.46 -6.41 8.75
C GLU A 7 -3.37 -5.55 8.10
N GLY A 8 -3.66 -4.27 7.84
CA GLY A 8 -2.72 -3.39 7.18
C GLY A 8 -1.53 -3.04 8.05
N SER A 9 -0.38 -2.83 7.41
CA SER A 9 0.84 -2.38 8.07
C SER A 9 1.44 -1.24 7.26
N PHE A 10 1.48 -0.05 7.85
CA PHE A 10 2.13 1.11 7.26
C PHE A 10 3.59 1.13 7.70
N SER A 11 4.48 0.86 6.78
CA SER A 11 5.90 0.73 7.06
C SER A 11 6.73 1.26 5.90
N GLY A 12 7.89 0.72 5.71
CA GLY A 12 8.78 1.10 4.61
C GLY A 12 10.16 0.55 4.83
N ASP A 13 10.97 0.62 3.80
CA ASP A 13 12.38 0.30 3.90
C ASP A 13 13.19 1.59 4.03
N LEU A 14 14.49 1.53 3.79
CA LEU A 14 15.37 2.70 3.88
C LEU A 14 15.13 3.71 2.76
N ARG A 15 14.42 3.32 1.71
CA ARG A 15 14.28 4.13 0.50
C ARG A 15 12.88 4.68 0.30
N GLN A 16 11.86 3.93 0.71
CA GLN A 16 10.48 4.32 0.40
C GLN A 16 9.50 3.73 1.40
N PRO A 17 8.38 4.45 1.61
CA PRO A 17 7.28 3.93 2.42
C PRO A 17 6.52 2.86 1.66
N SER A 18 5.82 2.01 2.39
CA SER A 18 4.98 0.96 1.82
C SER A 18 3.79 0.67 2.72
N LEU A 19 2.74 0.13 2.10
CA LEU A 19 1.59 -0.43 2.81
C LEU A 19 1.54 -1.91 2.46
N CYS A 20 1.46 -2.75 3.47
CA CYS A 20 1.37 -4.18 3.29
C CYS A 20 0.16 -4.74 4.03
N VAL A 21 -0.56 -5.66 3.39
CA VAL A 21 -1.60 -6.46 4.04
C VAL A 21 -1.20 -7.91 3.93
N ALA A 22 -1.01 -8.55 5.08
CA ALA A 22 -0.70 -9.98 5.14
C ALA A 22 -1.96 -10.73 5.53
N LEU A 23 -2.27 -11.79 4.79
CA LEU A 23 -3.45 -12.61 5.02
C LEU A 23 -3.00 -14.04 5.27
N HIS A 24 -3.35 -14.59 6.44
CA HIS A 24 -2.99 -15.96 6.83
C HIS A 24 -4.02 -16.94 6.27
N ALA A 25 -4.04 -17.08 4.94
CA ALA A 25 -4.98 -17.94 4.24
C ALA A 25 -4.37 -18.39 2.92
N SER A 26 -4.89 -19.49 2.39
CA SER A 26 -4.48 -19.99 1.07
C SER A 26 -5.17 -19.25 -0.07
N ASP A 27 -6.28 -18.55 0.21
CA ASP A 27 -7.08 -17.88 -0.78
C ASP A 27 -6.69 -16.40 -0.86
N PRO A 28 -6.12 -15.94 -1.98
CA PRO A 28 -5.73 -14.53 -2.14
C PRO A 28 -6.90 -13.62 -2.57
N LEU A 29 -8.11 -14.14 -2.75
CA LEU A 29 -9.24 -13.34 -3.27
C LEU A 29 -9.49 -12.06 -2.48
N PRO A 30 -9.46 -12.05 -1.14
CA PRO A 30 -9.66 -10.78 -0.41
C PRO A 30 -8.63 -9.71 -0.77
N LEU A 31 -7.42 -10.13 -1.13
CA LEU A 31 -6.37 -9.19 -1.55
C LEU A 31 -6.57 -8.71 -2.99
N ALA A 32 -7.26 -9.49 -3.82
CA ALA A 32 -7.55 -9.09 -5.19
C ALA A 32 -8.42 -7.84 -5.25
N ASP A 33 -9.32 -7.66 -4.30
CA ASP A 33 -10.13 -6.46 -4.20
C ASP A 33 -9.27 -5.22 -3.95
N LEU A 34 -8.28 -5.34 -3.06
CA LEU A 34 -7.34 -4.25 -2.80
C LEU A 34 -6.55 -3.90 -4.05
N ARG A 35 -6.08 -4.91 -4.76
CA ARG A 35 -5.35 -4.69 -6.01
C ARG A 35 -6.21 -4.01 -7.06
N SER A 36 -7.47 -4.39 -7.16
CA SER A 36 -8.40 -3.77 -8.12
C SER A 36 -8.62 -2.30 -7.83
N VAL A 37 -8.68 -1.92 -6.55
CA VAL A 37 -8.97 -0.54 -6.15
C VAL A 37 -7.71 0.32 -6.15
N PHE A 38 -6.61 -0.18 -5.59
CA PHE A 38 -5.42 0.63 -5.34
C PHE A 38 -4.23 0.26 -6.23
N GLY A 39 -4.26 -0.87 -6.90
CA GLY A 39 -3.09 -1.41 -7.57
C GLY A 39 -2.25 -2.23 -6.60
N GLY A 40 -0.94 -2.22 -6.79
CA GLY A 40 -0.05 -3.01 -5.96
C GLY A 40 0.16 -4.41 -6.50
N VAL A 41 0.85 -5.24 -5.74
CA VAL A 41 1.25 -6.59 -6.14
C VAL A 41 0.85 -7.58 -5.05
N ILE A 42 0.35 -8.74 -5.47
CA ILE A 42 0.03 -9.84 -4.57
C ILE A 42 1.14 -10.89 -4.68
N TYR A 43 1.65 -11.30 -3.52
CA TYR A 43 2.66 -12.34 -3.40
C TYR A 43 2.07 -13.54 -2.66
N GLY A 44 2.48 -14.73 -3.06
CA GLY A 44 2.01 -15.97 -2.46
C GLY A 44 0.95 -16.64 -3.33
N PRO A 45 0.27 -17.66 -2.80
CA PRO A 45 0.36 -18.11 -1.43
C PRO A 45 1.71 -18.78 -1.10
N TYR A 46 2.19 -18.50 0.11
CA TYR A 46 3.36 -19.17 0.66
C TYR A 46 2.91 -20.17 1.71
N VAL A 47 3.66 -21.26 1.85
CA VAL A 47 3.42 -22.26 2.89
C VAL A 47 4.66 -22.32 3.78
N HIS A 48 4.44 -22.17 5.08
CA HIS A 48 5.50 -22.27 6.07
C HIS A 48 4.94 -22.97 7.30
N ASP A 49 5.52 -24.11 7.66
CA ASP A 49 5.07 -24.95 8.77
C ASP A 49 3.58 -25.29 8.67
N GLY A 50 3.11 -25.61 7.45
CA GLY A 50 1.71 -25.95 7.22
C GLY A 50 0.76 -24.76 7.23
N ARG A 51 1.26 -23.55 7.41
CA ARG A 51 0.44 -22.34 7.42
C ARG A 51 0.57 -21.62 6.09
N HIS A 52 -0.57 -21.17 5.57
CA HIS A 52 -0.64 -20.42 4.33
C HIS A 52 -0.59 -18.91 4.60
N ARG A 53 0.03 -18.19 3.68
CA ARG A 53 0.14 -16.74 3.78
C ARG A 53 0.16 -16.11 2.40
N CYS A 54 -0.64 -15.06 2.25
CA CYS A 54 -0.63 -14.19 1.07
C CYS A 54 -0.33 -12.77 1.52
N ASN A 55 0.38 -12.01 0.69
CA ASN A 55 0.70 -10.61 0.96
C ASN A 55 0.27 -9.73 -0.20
N TRP A 56 -0.26 -8.55 0.11
CA TRP A 56 -0.46 -7.49 -0.86
C TRP A 56 0.45 -6.33 -0.46
N LEU A 57 1.16 -5.77 -1.43
CA LEU A 57 2.12 -4.70 -1.21
C LEU A 57 1.81 -3.53 -2.13
N LEU A 58 1.70 -2.34 -1.54
CA LEU A 58 1.47 -1.10 -2.27
C LEU A 58 2.59 -0.12 -1.95
N ARG A 59 3.23 0.41 -2.99
CA ARG A 59 4.30 1.38 -2.86
C ARG A 59 4.42 2.18 -4.15
N GLY A 60 5.34 3.15 -4.16
CA GLY A 60 5.58 3.98 -5.33
C GLY A 60 4.44 4.95 -5.60
N TRP A 61 4.21 5.26 -6.86
CA TRP A 61 3.20 6.25 -7.23
C TRP A 61 1.78 5.79 -6.92
N GLN A 62 1.54 4.47 -6.95
CA GLN A 62 0.22 3.93 -6.60
C GLN A 62 -0.10 4.19 -5.14
N LEU A 63 0.88 4.07 -4.25
CA LEU A 63 0.70 4.42 -2.84
C LEU A 63 0.45 5.92 -2.70
N GLN A 64 1.20 6.73 -3.41
CA GLN A 64 1.03 8.19 -3.38
C GLN A 64 -0.40 8.59 -3.76
N GLU A 65 -0.96 7.97 -4.79
CA GLU A 65 -2.33 8.25 -5.20
C GLU A 65 -3.36 7.79 -4.16
N ALA A 66 -3.06 6.72 -3.45
CA ALA A 66 -3.99 6.18 -2.46
C ALA A 66 -4.05 7.03 -1.18
N LEU A 67 -3.06 7.89 -0.92
CA LEU A 67 -3.00 8.66 0.32
C LEU A 67 -4.22 9.55 0.53
N ALA A 68 -4.70 10.20 -0.52
CA ALA A 68 -5.87 11.08 -0.41
C ALA A 68 -7.10 10.28 0.03
N TYR A 69 -7.22 9.04 -0.46
CA TYR A 69 -8.31 8.16 -0.07
C TYR A 69 -8.19 7.77 1.41
N PHE A 70 -7.00 7.39 1.85
CA PHE A 70 -6.78 7.02 3.26
C PHE A 70 -6.95 8.20 4.19
N ASP A 71 -6.47 9.38 3.81
CA ASP A 71 -6.63 10.61 4.59
C ASP A 71 -8.12 10.88 4.87
N ARG A 72 -8.96 10.61 3.89
CA ARG A 72 -10.39 10.89 3.98
C ARG A 72 -11.20 9.78 4.65
N TRP A 73 -10.91 8.52 4.31
CA TRP A 73 -11.80 7.41 4.60
C TRP A 73 -11.33 6.47 5.71
N LEU A 74 -10.06 6.54 6.10
CA LEU A 74 -9.57 5.67 7.16
C LEU A 74 -10.19 6.11 8.48
N PRO A 75 -10.97 5.21 9.16
CA PRO A 75 -11.72 5.63 10.34
C PRO A 75 -10.82 5.88 11.55
N PRO A 76 -11.28 6.68 12.53
CA PRO A 76 -10.58 6.83 13.80
C PRO A 76 -10.38 5.47 14.45
N SER A 77 -9.12 5.10 14.74
CA SER A 77 -8.78 3.76 15.22
C SER A 77 -7.29 3.73 15.56
N ARG A 78 -6.84 2.60 16.11
CA ARG A 78 -5.41 2.38 16.28
C ARG A 78 -4.70 2.46 14.94
N LYS A 79 -5.27 1.88 13.91
CA LYS A 79 -4.71 1.90 12.55
C LYS A 79 -4.61 3.33 12.02
N ARG A 80 -5.61 4.15 12.27
CA ARG A 80 -5.58 5.57 11.88
C ARG A 80 -4.42 6.29 12.56
N ARG A 81 -4.19 6.03 13.84
CA ARG A 81 -3.07 6.64 14.56
C ARG A 81 -1.74 6.19 13.98
N GLN A 82 -1.62 4.90 13.64
CA GLN A 82 -0.41 4.38 12.98
C GLN A 82 -0.21 5.04 11.61
N TYR A 83 -1.29 5.19 10.87
CA TYR A 83 -1.26 5.85 9.57
C TYR A 83 -0.79 7.30 9.69
N ASP A 84 -1.37 8.06 10.62
CA ASP A 84 -1.02 9.47 10.81
C ASP A 84 0.46 9.63 11.19
N ALA A 85 0.97 8.79 12.08
CA ALA A 85 2.39 8.80 12.47
C ALA A 85 3.30 8.45 11.29
N TRP A 86 2.91 7.46 10.50
CA TRP A 86 3.64 7.04 9.30
C TRP A 86 3.62 8.14 8.24
N ARG A 87 2.48 8.80 8.03
CA ARG A 87 2.36 9.93 7.13
C ARG A 87 3.33 11.06 7.51
N LEU A 88 3.42 11.34 8.80
CA LEU A 88 4.31 12.37 9.31
C LEU A 88 5.78 11.96 9.15
N LYS A 89 6.11 10.71 9.45
CA LYS A 89 7.47 10.19 9.31
C LYS A 89 7.98 10.32 7.87
N TRP A 90 7.11 10.07 6.91
CA TRP A 90 7.48 10.11 5.50
C TRP A 90 7.03 11.39 4.79
N ALA A 91 6.71 12.45 5.54
CA ALA A 91 6.16 13.68 4.99
C ALA A 91 7.06 14.29 3.91
N SER A 92 8.38 14.34 4.14
CA SER A 92 9.30 14.92 3.14
C SER A 92 9.38 14.05 1.89
N TYR A 93 9.26 12.73 2.02
CA TYR A 93 9.23 11.83 0.88
C TYR A 93 8.00 12.08 0.03
N PHE A 94 6.83 12.15 0.65
CA PHE A 94 5.57 12.41 -0.06
C PHE A 94 5.50 13.83 -0.63
N ALA A 95 6.21 14.78 -0.03
CA ALA A 95 6.23 16.15 -0.51
C ALA A 95 7.13 16.33 -1.74
N THR A 96 8.02 15.38 -2.03
CA THR A 96 8.83 15.45 -3.24
C THR A 96 7.98 15.16 -4.46
N ASP A 97 8.34 15.71 -5.59
CA ASP A 97 7.65 15.45 -6.84
C ASP A 97 8.22 14.22 -7.58
N ARG A 98 8.96 13.38 -6.87
CA ARG A 98 9.62 12.20 -7.43
C ARG A 98 8.62 11.31 -8.17
N TYR A 99 7.51 10.99 -7.53
CA TYR A 99 6.49 10.13 -8.13
C TYR A 99 5.76 10.83 -9.26
N VAL A 100 5.46 12.08 -9.07
CA VAL A 100 4.78 12.87 -10.08
C VAL A 100 5.64 12.96 -11.34
N SER A 101 6.93 13.26 -11.19
CA SER A 101 7.87 13.31 -12.29
C SER A 101 7.98 11.96 -13.01
N ARG A 102 8.13 10.87 -12.26
CA ARG A 102 8.23 9.52 -12.82
C ARG A 102 6.96 9.17 -13.59
N ARG A 103 5.81 9.43 -12.99
CA ARG A 103 4.52 9.17 -13.60
C ARG A 103 4.34 9.96 -14.89
N THR A 104 4.73 11.23 -14.86
CA THR A 104 4.65 12.11 -16.03
C THR A 104 5.54 11.60 -17.15
N VAL A 105 6.76 11.19 -16.83
CA VAL A 105 7.70 10.64 -17.80
C VAL A 105 7.14 9.37 -18.44
N THR A 106 6.62 8.45 -17.63
CA THR A 106 6.01 7.22 -18.11
C THR A 106 4.84 7.53 -19.04
N HIS A 107 4.01 8.47 -18.66
CA HIS A 107 2.86 8.87 -19.45
C HIS A 107 3.27 9.47 -20.80
N ARG A 108 4.31 10.32 -20.80
CA ARG A 108 4.87 10.88 -22.04
C ARG A 108 5.42 9.78 -22.94
N SER A 109 6.08 8.79 -22.36
CA SER A 109 6.63 7.67 -23.12
C SER A 109 5.53 6.93 -23.86
N HIS A 110 4.36 6.75 -23.25
CA HIS A 110 3.24 6.10 -23.91
C HIS A 110 2.69 6.91 -25.07
N LYS A 111 2.81 8.22 -25.02
CA LYS A 111 2.33 9.09 -26.07
C LYS A 111 3.33 9.23 -27.22
N ALA A 112 4.58 9.03 -26.92
CA ALA A 112 5.60 9.12 -27.92
C ALA A 112 5.64 7.86 -28.78
#